data_ef8f00cc9ff759d35c94124c1da743a2
#
_entry.id   ef8f00cc9ff759d35c94124c1da743a2
#
_cell.length_a   1.000
_cell.length_b   1.000
_cell.length_c   1.000
_cell.angle_alpha   90.00
_cell.angle_beta   90.00
_cell.angle_gamma   90.00
#
_symmetry.space_group_name_H-M   'P 1'
#
loop_
_entity.id
_entity.type
_entity.pdbx_description
1 polymer ?
#
loop_
_entity_poly.entity_id
_entity_poly.type
_entity_poly.pdbx_seq_one_letter_code
_entity_poly.pdbx_strand_id
1 'polypeptide(L)'
;VKNGPGGTMQLVGPDGLVTRKFSFTTLAEQKCLFDQTRVASATAQLSASGTVSSQTVRDLTPILICAVPKNTTRFLGATLPDDYLEKDLMTEDGVLEIDLSNGKVADRSPSVQEGVDAISIKATEEAIYFINRYNNKLYRLLRS
;
A
#
# COMPACT_ATOMS: atom_id res chain seq x y z
N VAL A 1 -21.59 -11.10 6.75
CA VAL A 1 -21.57 -9.66 6.46
C VAL A 1 -21.75 -9.51 4.96
N LYS A 2 -22.92 -8.99 4.51
CA LYS A 2 -23.09 -8.61 3.10
C LYS A 2 -22.20 -7.42 2.84
N ASN A 3 -21.06 -7.66 2.20
CA ASN A 3 -20.30 -6.58 1.59
C ASN A 3 -21.12 -6.09 0.40
N GLY A 4 -21.78 -4.95 0.58
CA GLY A 4 -22.47 -4.30 -0.54
C GLY A 4 -21.47 -3.95 -1.64
N PRO A 5 -21.93 -3.75 -2.89
CA PRO A 5 -21.08 -3.41 -3.99
C PRO A 5 -20.30 -2.11 -3.69
N GLY A 6 -18.97 -2.20 -3.70
CA GLY A 6 -18.12 -1.04 -3.70
C GLY A 6 -17.93 -0.34 -2.35
N GLY A 7 -17.34 -1.01 -1.37
CA GLY A 7 -16.90 -0.35 -0.15
C GLY A 7 -15.82 0.69 -0.43
N THR A 8 -15.94 1.89 0.15
CA THR A 8 -14.87 2.88 0.16
C THR A 8 -13.79 2.44 1.15
N MET A 9 -12.54 2.40 0.72
CA MET A 9 -11.43 2.09 1.63
C MET A 9 -11.20 3.26 2.59
N GLN A 10 -11.09 2.94 3.88
CA GLN A 10 -10.92 3.92 4.95
C GLN A 10 -9.81 3.49 5.92
N LEU A 11 -9.06 4.47 6.40
CA LEU A 11 -8.18 4.29 7.54
C LEU A 11 -8.93 4.68 8.80
N VAL A 12 -8.96 3.78 9.76
CA VAL A 12 -9.65 3.97 11.05
C VAL A 12 -8.60 3.96 12.16
N GLY A 13 -8.65 4.94 13.03
CA GLY A 13 -7.79 5.04 14.20
C GLY A 13 -8.16 4.00 15.28
N PRO A 14 -7.32 3.84 16.30
CA PRO A 14 -7.57 2.91 17.40
C PRO A 14 -8.83 3.29 18.25
N ASP A 15 -9.27 4.52 18.14
CA ASP A 15 -10.50 5.05 18.73
C ASP A 15 -11.78 4.74 17.91
N GLY A 16 -11.63 4.05 16.77
CA GLY A 16 -12.72 3.72 15.86
C GLY A 16 -13.12 4.86 14.91
N LEU A 17 -12.48 6.02 14.97
CA LEU A 17 -12.78 7.14 14.11
C LEU A 17 -12.08 7.04 12.76
N VAL A 18 -12.78 7.44 11.69
CA VAL A 18 -12.20 7.49 10.35
C VAL A 18 -11.23 8.66 10.26
N THR A 19 -9.94 8.34 10.13
CA THR A 19 -8.87 9.34 10.01
C THR A 19 -8.61 9.73 8.55
N ARG A 20 -8.87 8.81 7.60
CA ARG A 20 -8.69 9.07 6.17
C ARG A 20 -9.62 8.21 5.31
N LYS A 21 -10.14 8.81 4.23
CA LYS A 21 -10.86 8.10 3.16
C LYS A 21 -10.01 8.09 1.91
N PHE A 22 -10.00 6.98 1.19
CA PHE A 22 -9.27 6.82 -0.06
C PHE A 22 -10.24 6.89 -1.25
N SER A 23 -9.76 7.41 -2.38
CA SER A 23 -10.54 7.48 -3.62
C SER A 23 -10.55 6.17 -4.42
N PHE A 24 -9.86 5.15 -3.92
CA PHE A 24 -9.80 3.82 -4.52
C PHE A 24 -10.36 2.76 -3.56
N THR A 25 -10.63 1.59 -4.12
CA THR A 25 -11.00 0.40 -3.34
C THR A 25 -10.13 -0.79 -3.77
N THR A 26 -9.82 -1.67 -2.81
CA THR A 26 -9.07 -2.90 -3.04
C THR A 26 -9.33 -3.89 -1.90
N LEU A 27 -8.82 -5.11 -2.02
CA LEU A 27 -8.83 -6.10 -0.95
C LEU A 27 -7.68 -5.82 0.03
N ALA A 28 -7.94 -5.06 1.08
CA ALA A 28 -6.91 -4.55 1.98
C ALA A 28 -6.03 -5.66 2.58
N GLU A 29 -6.62 -6.80 2.94
CA GLU A 29 -5.91 -7.93 3.54
C GLU A 29 -4.92 -8.59 2.57
N GLN A 30 -5.30 -8.75 1.30
CA GLN A 30 -4.49 -9.44 0.29
C GLN A 30 -3.56 -8.50 -0.47
N LYS A 31 -3.95 -7.25 -0.61
CA LYS A 31 -3.36 -6.28 -1.56
C LYS A 31 -2.76 -5.04 -0.92
N CYS A 32 -2.77 -4.91 0.39
CA CYS A 32 -2.17 -3.76 1.08
C CYS A 32 -1.14 -4.19 2.13
N LEU A 33 -0.19 -3.31 2.36
CA LEU A 33 0.85 -3.43 3.38
C LEU A 33 1.03 -2.09 4.09
N PHE A 34 0.96 -2.09 5.43
CA PHE A 34 1.50 -0.99 6.23
C PHE A 34 3.02 -1.15 6.35
N ASP A 35 3.74 -0.21 5.78
CA ASP A 35 5.20 -0.22 5.76
C ASP A 35 5.76 0.81 6.75
N GLN A 36 6.62 0.33 7.63
CA GLN A 36 7.35 1.13 8.62
C GLN A 36 8.87 1.10 8.37
N THR A 37 9.29 0.65 7.20
CA THR A 37 10.72 0.49 6.89
C THR A 37 11.40 1.80 6.51
N ARG A 38 10.64 2.83 6.08
CA ARG A 38 11.19 4.15 5.78
C ARG A 38 11.39 4.96 7.06
N VAL A 39 12.64 5.23 7.37
CA VAL A 39 13.04 6.19 8.40
C VAL A 39 13.22 7.55 7.71
N ALA A 40 12.46 8.56 8.09
CA ALA A 40 12.79 9.93 7.70
C ALA A 40 14.17 10.25 8.24
N SER A 41 15.12 10.61 7.37
CA SER A 41 16.44 11.09 7.79
C SER A 41 16.25 12.42 8.52
N ALA A 42 16.18 12.38 9.84
CA ALA A 42 16.25 13.58 10.65
C ALA A 42 17.65 14.17 10.50
N THR A 43 17.76 15.29 9.82
CA THR A 43 18.97 16.10 9.78
C THR A 43 19.25 16.57 11.22
N ALA A 44 20.30 16.03 11.85
CA ALA A 44 20.72 16.46 13.15
C ALA A 44 21.11 17.94 13.07
N GLN A 45 20.28 18.84 13.61
CA GLN A 45 20.71 20.21 13.88
C GLN A 45 21.62 20.20 15.10
N LEU A 46 22.88 20.51 14.88
CA LEU A 46 23.82 20.86 15.94
C LEU A 46 23.34 22.15 16.59
N SER A 47 22.75 22.05 17.77
CA SER A 47 22.60 23.23 18.64
C SER A 47 23.91 23.55 19.33
N ALA A 48 24.27 24.83 19.36
CA ALA A 48 25.55 25.37 19.81
C ALA A 48 25.85 25.24 21.31
N SER A 49 25.22 24.36 22.04
CA SER A 49 25.50 24.06 23.44
C SER A 49 25.74 22.57 23.65
N GLY A 50 26.90 22.12 23.36
CA GLY A 50 27.62 20.87 23.61
C GLY A 50 27.03 19.72 24.45
N THR A 51 25.72 19.54 24.52
CA THR A 51 25.11 18.39 25.17
C THR A 51 24.53 17.49 24.09
N VAL A 52 25.24 16.41 23.77
CA VAL A 52 24.78 15.36 22.85
C VAL A 52 23.70 14.54 23.56
N SER A 53 22.47 14.94 23.42
CA SER A 53 21.33 14.09 23.71
C SER A 53 20.98 13.35 22.43
N SER A 54 21.59 12.19 22.20
CA SER A 54 21.25 11.31 21.08
C SER A 54 19.97 10.54 21.41
N GLN A 55 18.85 11.22 21.37
CA GLN A 55 17.58 10.56 21.09
C GLN A 55 17.37 10.61 19.58
N THR A 56 17.80 9.56 18.90
CA THR A 56 17.39 9.31 17.53
C THR A 56 15.90 8.99 17.57
N VAL A 57 15.05 10.01 17.57
CA VAL A 57 13.63 9.84 17.30
C VAL A 57 13.57 9.41 15.83
N ARG A 58 13.44 8.11 15.61
CA ARG A 58 13.14 7.58 14.30
C ARG A 58 11.71 8.01 13.98
N ASP A 59 11.60 9.10 13.27
CA ASP A 59 10.32 9.58 12.76
C ASP A 59 9.91 8.60 11.64
N LEU A 60 9.19 7.54 12.05
CA LEU A 60 8.68 6.52 11.13
C LEU A 60 7.52 7.15 10.37
N THR A 61 7.74 7.54 9.14
CA THR A 61 6.66 7.97 8.26
C THR A 61 5.79 6.76 7.93
N PRO A 62 4.52 6.72 8.37
CA PRO A 62 3.65 5.60 8.08
C PRO A 62 3.29 5.60 6.60
N ILE A 63 3.73 4.57 5.89
CA ILE A 63 3.46 4.36 4.46
C ILE A 63 2.45 3.23 4.29
N LEU A 64 1.46 3.44 3.46
CA LEU A 64 0.55 2.39 3.01
C LEU A 64 0.87 2.06 1.55
N ILE A 65 1.17 0.80 1.27
CA ILE A 65 1.39 0.30 -0.08
C ILE A 65 0.22 -0.59 -0.47
N CYS A 66 -0.47 -0.27 -1.56
CA CYS A 66 -1.60 -1.04 -2.06
C CYS A 66 -1.50 -1.35 -3.54
N ALA A 67 -1.87 -2.57 -3.91
CA ALA A 67 -2.23 -2.91 -5.27
C ALA A 67 -3.71 -2.56 -5.48
N VAL A 68 -3.98 -1.72 -6.47
CA VAL A 68 -5.30 -1.14 -6.71
C VAL A 68 -5.78 -1.49 -8.10
N PRO A 69 -6.96 -2.14 -8.25
CA PRO A 69 -7.52 -2.48 -9.54
C PRO A 69 -7.72 -1.24 -10.44
N LYS A 70 -7.13 -1.25 -11.63
CA LYS A 70 -7.31 -0.19 -12.63
C LYS A 70 -8.73 -0.17 -13.19
N ASN A 71 -9.33 -1.37 -13.36
CA ASN A 71 -10.73 -1.49 -13.76
C ASN A 71 -11.60 -1.78 -12.54
N THR A 72 -12.20 -0.75 -12.00
CA THR A 72 -13.05 -0.83 -10.81
C THR A 72 -14.42 -1.47 -11.09
N THR A 73 -14.96 -1.36 -12.30
CA THR A 73 -16.32 -1.84 -12.62
C THR A 73 -16.45 -3.35 -12.40
N ARG A 74 -15.50 -4.13 -12.93
CA ARG A 74 -15.51 -5.58 -12.76
C ARG A 74 -15.26 -5.98 -11.29
N PHE A 75 -14.36 -5.26 -10.62
CA PHE A 75 -14.04 -5.49 -9.22
C PHE A 75 -15.25 -5.22 -8.30
N LEU A 76 -15.96 -4.12 -8.53
CA LEU A 76 -17.14 -3.75 -7.74
C LEU A 76 -18.36 -4.63 -8.00
N GLY A 77 -18.44 -5.28 -9.16
CA GLY A 77 -19.52 -6.21 -9.50
C GLY A 77 -19.30 -7.64 -9.00
N ALA A 78 -18.13 -7.96 -8.47
CA ALA A 78 -17.79 -9.30 -7.99
C ALA A 78 -18.27 -9.55 -6.55
N THR A 79 -18.46 -10.82 -6.21
CA THR A 79 -18.73 -11.27 -4.83
C THR A 79 -17.40 -11.39 -4.10
N LEU A 80 -17.04 -10.34 -3.37
CA LEU A 80 -15.75 -10.28 -2.67
C LEU A 80 -15.87 -10.78 -1.22
N PRO A 81 -14.89 -11.52 -0.71
CA PRO A 81 -13.60 -11.88 -1.37
C PRO A 81 -13.66 -13.18 -2.20
N ASP A 82 -14.79 -13.89 -2.25
CA ASP A 82 -14.90 -15.25 -2.74
C ASP A 82 -14.44 -15.40 -4.20
N ASP A 83 -15.01 -14.63 -5.13
CA ASP A 83 -14.63 -14.68 -6.55
C ASP A 83 -13.12 -14.42 -6.76
N TYR A 84 -12.52 -13.59 -5.90
CA TYR A 84 -11.10 -13.32 -5.95
C TYR A 84 -10.27 -14.50 -5.47
N LEU A 85 -10.64 -15.12 -4.35
CA LEU A 85 -9.93 -16.26 -3.76
C LEU A 85 -10.04 -17.51 -4.64
N GLU A 86 -11.18 -17.73 -5.25
CA GLU A 86 -11.44 -18.84 -6.19
C GLU A 86 -10.82 -18.62 -7.57
N LYS A 87 -10.20 -17.46 -7.82
CA LYS A 87 -9.60 -17.02 -9.09
C LYS A 87 -10.61 -16.77 -10.23
N ASP A 88 -11.88 -16.66 -9.95
CA ASP A 88 -12.88 -16.25 -10.91
C ASP A 88 -12.77 -14.76 -11.28
N LEU A 89 -12.21 -13.97 -10.33
CA LEU A 89 -11.83 -12.60 -10.56
C LEU A 89 -10.31 -12.45 -10.55
N MET A 90 -9.75 -12.05 -11.68
CA MET A 90 -8.38 -11.55 -11.80
C MET A 90 -8.44 -10.04 -12.01
N THR A 91 -7.58 -9.30 -11.31
CA THR A 91 -7.51 -7.84 -11.43
C THR A 91 -6.30 -7.41 -12.25
N GLU A 92 -6.38 -6.23 -12.83
CA GLU A 92 -5.22 -5.53 -13.39
C GLU A 92 -4.90 -4.36 -12.47
N ASP A 93 -3.79 -4.47 -11.74
CA ASP A 93 -3.47 -3.56 -10.65
C ASP A 93 -2.45 -2.50 -11.04
N GLY A 94 -2.61 -1.30 -10.46
CA GLY A 94 -1.53 -0.37 -10.20
C GLY A 94 -1.00 -0.58 -8.78
N VAL A 95 0.27 -0.27 -8.54
CA VAL A 95 0.87 -0.29 -7.20
C VAL A 95 1.05 1.14 -6.71
N LEU A 96 0.35 1.51 -5.65
CA LEU A 96 0.38 2.84 -5.05
C LEU A 96 1.12 2.82 -3.72
N GLU A 97 2.01 3.77 -3.52
CA GLU A 97 2.66 4.07 -2.26
C GLU A 97 2.11 5.38 -1.70
N ILE A 98 1.53 5.34 -0.52
CA ILE A 98 0.78 6.45 0.07
C ILE A 98 1.42 6.84 1.39
N ASP A 99 1.89 8.07 1.48
CA ASP A 99 2.34 8.68 2.73
C ASP A 99 1.11 9.07 3.57
N LEU A 100 0.91 8.39 4.69
CA LEU A 100 -0.26 8.61 5.53
C LEU A 100 -0.17 9.90 6.36
N SER A 101 1.01 10.49 6.50
CA SER A 101 1.20 11.76 7.23
C SER A 101 0.63 12.95 6.45
N ASN A 102 0.84 12.97 5.13
CA ASN A 102 0.44 14.10 4.27
C ASN A 102 -0.52 13.72 3.14
N GLY A 103 -0.75 12.42 2.90
CA GLY A 103 -1.62 11.90 1.84
C GLY A 103 -1.02 11.90 0.44
N LYS A 104 0.29 12.15 0.31
CA LYS A 104 0.97 12.10 -0.98
C LYS A 104 0.97 10.68 -1.53
N VAL A 105 0.60 10.54 -2.79
CA VAL A 105 0.56 9.25 -3.50
C VAL A 105 1.65 9.22 -4.55
N ALA A 106 2.44 8.14 -4.55
CA ALA A 106 3.40 7.82 -5.59
C ALA A 106 2.90 6.57 -6.33
N ASP A 107 2.77 6.67 -7.65
CA ASP A 107 2.47 5.52 -8.50
C ASP A 107 3.78 4.76 -8.76
N ARG A 108 3.81 3.49 -8.32
CA ARG A 108 4.93 2.56 -8.48
C ARG A 108 4.58 1.42 -9.44
N SER A 109 3.51 1.59 -10.22
CA SER A 109 3.02 0.55 -11.12
C SER A 109 4.12 0.07 -12.08
N PRO A 110 4.29 -1.24 -12.26
CA PRO A 110 5.29 -1.76 -13.17
C PRO A 110 4.91 -1.47 -14.63
N SER A 111 5.92 -1.10 -15.44
CA SER A 111 5.78 -0.96 -16.89
C SER A 111 5.97 -2.33 -17.55
N VAL A 112 4.99 -3.22 -17.42
CA VAL A 112 5.01 -4.55 -18.05
C VAL A 112 3.85 -4.68 -19.02
N GLN A 113 4.05 -5.46 -20.09
CA GLN A 113 3.01 -5.71 -21.11
C GLN A 113 1.96 -6.71 -20.61
N GLU A 114 2.33 -7.57 -19.68
CA GLU A 114 1.44 -8.54 -19.05
C GLU A 114 0.63 -7.85 -17.95
N GLY A 115 -0.61 -8.29 -17.75
CA GLY A 115 -1.42 -7.84 -16.62
C GLY A 115 -0.74 -8.14 -15.28
N VAL A 116 -0.94 -7.29 -14.30
CA VAL A 116 -0.44 -7.47 -12.95
C VAL A 116 -1.61 -7.60 -11.99
N ASP A 117 -1.70 -8.73 -11.31
CA ASP A 117 -2.60 -8.96 -10.17
C ASP A 117 -1.71 -9.25 -8.96
N ALA A 118 -1.39 -8.20 -8.20
CA ALA A 118 -0.36 -8.24 -7.17
C ALA A 118 -0.93 -8.69 -5.82
N ILE A 119 -0.29 -9.69 -5.23
CA ILE A 119 -0.57 -10.21 -3.88
C ILE A 119 0.71 -10.37 -3.07
N SER A 120 0.55 -10.62 -1.78
CA SER A 120 1.68 -10.89 -0.86
C SER A 120 2.73 -9.78 -0.87
N ILE A 121 2.27 -8.54 -0.83
CA ILE A 121 3.14 -7.36 -0.90
C ILE A 121 4.06 -7.32 0.31
N LYS A 122 5.34 -7.11 0.05
CA LYS A 122 6.40 -6.87 1.04
C LYS A 122 7.21 -5.65 0.62
N ALA A 123 7.83 -4.98 1.56
CA ALA A 123 8.66 -3.83 1.28
C ALA A 123 9.97 -3.85 2.09
N THR A 124 10.99 -3.27 1.49
CA THR A 124 12.23 -2.85 2.14
C THR A 124 12.41 -1.34 1.91
N GLU A 125 13.46 -0.76 2.43
CA GLU A 125 13.77 0.66 2.15
C GLU A 125 13.96 0.94 0.65
N GLU A 126 14.49 -0.04 -0.10
CA GLU A 126 14.88 0.11 -1.49
C GLU A 126 13.84 -0.38 -2.49
N ALA A 127 12.98 -1.33 -2.11
CA ALA A 127 12.12 -2.02 -3.07
C ALA A 127 10.82 -2.53 -2.47
N ILE A 128 9.80 -2.63 -3.35
CA ILE A 128 8.54 -3.32 -3.11
C ILE A 128 8.58 -4.64 -3.86
N TYR A 129 8.16 -5.71 -3.20
CA TYR A 129 8.08 -7.06 -3.76
C TYR A 129 6.65 -7.54 -3.74
N PHE A 130 6.22 -8.23 -4.78
CA PHE A 130 4.90 -8.88 -4.81
C PHE A 130 4.93 -10.12 -5.72
N ILE A 131 3.94 -10.99 -5.54
CA ILE A 131 3.70 -12.12 -6.43
C ILE A 131 2.60 -11.71 -7.42
N ASN A 132 2.84 -11.89 -8.71
CA ASN A 132 1.82 -11.68 -9.73
C ASN A 132 1.02 -12.98 -9.93
N ARG A 133 -0.29 -12.93 -9.68
CA ARG A 133 -1.18 -14.10 -9.80
C ARG A 133 -1.33 -14.64 -11.22
N TYR A 134 -1.11 -13.82 -12.26
CA TYR A 134 -1.20 -14.27 -13.66
C TYR A 134 -0.15 -15.32 -14.00
N ASN A 135 1.05 -15.22 -13.44
CA ASN A 135 2.18 -16.06 -13.81
C ASN A 135 2.94 -16.67 -12.63
N ASN A 136 2.50 -16.39 -11.40
CA ASN A 136 3.11 -16.83 -10.13
C ASN A 136 4.60 -16.43 -9.98
N LYS A 137 5.03 -15.35 -10.64
CA LYS A 137 6.39 -14.82 -10.53
C LYS A 137 6.48 -13.75 -9.47
N LEU A 138 7.65 -13.69 -8.82
CA LEU A 138 8.01 -12.60 -7.90
C LEU A 138 8.51 -11.39 -8.70
N TYR A 139 7.95 -10.25 -8.41
CA TYR A 139 8.33 -8.96 -9.00
C TYR A 139 9.00 -8.09 -7.95
N ARG A 140 9.92 -7.24 -8.40
CA ARG A 140 10.61 -6.22 -7.61
C ARG A 140 10.44 -4.86 -8.27
N LEU A 141 9.93 -3.89 -7.52
CA LEU A 141 9.82 -2.49 -7.92
C LEU A 141 10.76 -1.66 -7.06
N LEU A 142 11.59 -0.85 -7.69
CA LEU A 142 12.49 0.04 -6.96
C LEU A 142 11.70 1.22 -6.38
N ARG A 143 12.05 1.60 -5.16
CA ARG A 143 11.56 2.79 -4.47
C ARG A 143 12.62 3.87 -4.62
N SER A 144 12.51 4.65 -5.64
CA SER A 144 13.38 5.82 -5.85
C SER A 144 12.80 7.06 -5.18
#